data_9527f3799b1c82d960af4db757a80b87
#
_entry.id   9527f3799b1c82d960af4db757a80b87
#
_cell.length_a   1.000
_cell.length_b   1.000
_cell.length_c   1.000
_cell.angle_alpha   90.00
_cell.angle_beta   90.00
_cell.angle_gamma   90.00
#
_symmetry.space_group_name_H-M   'P 1'
#
loop_
_entity.id
_entity.type
_entity.pdbx_description
1 polymer ?
#
loop_
_entity_poly.entity_id
_entity_poly.type
_entity_poly.pdbx_seq_one_letter_code
_entity_poly.pdbx_strand_id
1 'polypeptide(L)'
;MHGMARMLYMDNGPIARSEVFQRVMRYLGIEVRSHLPVGKDVRQQHRARATGKVERPFRTVKEVHETLYHFQKPQDEAEANAWLHNFLIRDNAMDHRSGTQSRIEYWLQHLPGEGIRVVCNWERFCTFAREPERRKVGVDARVSIEGIRYEVDPDLAGEEVVLWWGLFDQELFVEHGDKRY
;
A
#
# COMPACT_ATOMS: atom_id res chain seq x y z
N MET A 1 -3.31 -17.05 -4.33
CA MET A 1 -2.47 -16.18 -3.49
C MET A 1 -1.59 -15.33 -4.40
N HIS A 2 -1.67 -14.03 -4.29
CA HIS A 2 -0.88 -13.12 -5.12
C HIS A 2 0.36 -12.74 -4.30
N GLY A 3 1.53 -13.15 -4.73
CA GLY A 3 2.77 -12.85 -4.01
C GLY A 3 3.10 -11.35 -3.97
N MET A 4 4.19 -11.01 -3.32
CA MET A 4 4.67 -9.64 -3.18
C MET A 4 5.29 -9.15 -4.49
N ALA A 5 4.88 -7.98 -4.96
CA ALA A 5 5.42 -7.37 -6.17
C ALA A 5 6.91 -6.99 -5.99
N ARG A 6 7.69 -7.03 -7.08
CA ARG A 6 9.07 -6.50 -7.09
C ARG A 6 9.08 -4.99 -7.29
N MET A 7 8.08 -4.49 -7.98
CA MET A 7 7.96 -3.08 -8.34
C MET A 7 6.51 -2.64 -8.19
N LEU A 8 6.33 -1.47 -7.63
CA LEU A 8 5.05 -0.76 -7.57
C LEU A 8 5.16 0.51 -8.40
N TYR A 9 4.27 0.65 -9.38
CA TYR A 9 4.17 1.85 -10.20
C TYR A 9 2.94 2.65 -9.78
N MET A 10 3.13 3.90 -9.41
CA MET A 10 2.05 4.75 -8.90
C MET A 10 2.22 6.20 -9.34
N ASP A 11 1.20 7.01 -9.11
CA ASP A 11 1.24 8.44 -9.36
C ASP A 11 2.14 9.18 -8.34
N ASN A 12 2.38 10.47 -8.59
CA ASN A 12 3.18 11.33 -7.70
C ASN A 12 2.36 11.91 -6.54
N GLY A 13 1.31 11.22 -6.12
CA GLY A 13 0.46 11.63 -5.01
C GLY A 13 1.22 11.74 -3.67
N PRO A 14 0.56 12.30 -2.64
CA PRO A 14 1.15 12.45 -1.31
C PRO A 14 1.64 11.13 -0.71
N ILE A 15 0.90 10.04 -0.94
CA ILE A 15 1.26 8.70 -0.47
C ILE A 15 2.61 8.26 -1.02
N ALA A 16 2.85 8.43 -2.33
CA ALA A 16 4.11 8.05 -2.96
C ALA A 16 5.32 8.81 -2.38
N ARG A 17 5.10 10.00 -1.83
CA ARG A 17 6.13 10.86 -1.23
C ARG A 17 6.26 10.67 0.28
N SER A 18 5.34 9.96 0.92
CA SER A 18 5.38 9.71 2.36
C SER A 18 6.64 8.93 2.72
N GLU A 19 7.39 9.44 3.70
CA GLU A 19 8.59 8.76 4.22
C GLU A 19 8.27 7.39 4.80
N VAL A 20 7.13 7.27 5.48
CA VAL A 20 6.64 6.02 6.03
C VAL A 20 6.42 5.00 4.91
N PHE A 21 5.69 5.39 3.86
CA PHE A 21 5.44 4.52 2.71
C PHE A 21 6.74 4.09 2.03
N GLN A 22 7.64 5.03 1.74
CA GLN A 22 8.93 4.73 1.11
C GLN A 22 9.78 3.79 1.95
N ARG A 23 9.77 3.97 3.27
CA ARG A 23 10.49 3.11 4.22
C ARG A 23 9.90 1.69 4.22
N VAL A 24 8.58 1.57 4.32
CA VAL A 24 7.89 0.28 4.29
C VAL A 24 8.19 -0.46 2.98
N MET A 25 8.10 0.21 1.84
CA MET A 25 8.43 -0.40 0.54
C MET A 25 9.88 -0.87 0.47
N ARG A 26 10.82 -0.10 1.04
CA ARG A 26 12.23 -0.47 1.11
C ARG A 26 12.45 -1.73 1.97
N TYR A 27 11.82 -1.83 3.13
CA TYR A 27 11.89 -3.02 3.97
C TYR A 27 11.26 -4.26 3.32
N LEU A 28 10.22 -4.07 2.54
CA LEU A 28 9.63 -5.14 1.73
C LEU A 28 10.46 -5.47 0.48
N GLY A 29 11.49 -4.67 0.16
CA GLY A 29 12.28 -4.84 -1.06
C GLY A 29 11.45 -4.60 -2.32
N ILE A 30 10.51 -3.66 -2.28
CA ILE A 30 9.67 -3.26 -3.39
C ILE A 30 10.21 -1.95 -3.96
N GLU A 31 10.56 -1.96 -5.25
CA GLU A 31 10.96 -0.74 -5.96
C GLU A 31 9.71 0.11 -6.25
N VAL A 32 9.69 1.34 -5.74
CA VAL A 32 8.61 2.29 -6.05
C VAL A 32 9.04 3.14 -7.24
N ARG A 33 8.27 3.08 -8.31
CA ARG A 33 8.40 3.97 -9.48
C ARG A 33 7.19 4.89 -9.57
N SER A 34 7.46 6.17 -9.53
CA SER A 34 6.44 7.18 -9.73
C SER A 34 6.56 7.83 -11.12
N HIS A 35 5.48 8.46 -11.58
CA HIS A 35 5.53 9.31 -12.75
C HIS A 35 6.55 10.43 -12.53
N LEU A 36 7.52 10.58 -13.43
CA LEU A 36 8.39 11.75 -13.41
C LEU A 36 7.56 13.02 -13.64
N PRO A 37 7.92 14.15 -13.03
CA PRO A 37 7.22 15.42 -13.27
C PRO A 37 7.16 15.73 -14.76
N VAL A 38 6.10 16.40 -15.16
CA VAL A 38 5.82 16.78 -16.54
C VAL A 38 6.97 17.65 -17.07
N GLY A 39 7.89 17.07 -17.82
CA GLY A 39 8.89 17.78 -18.62
C GLY A 39 8.48 17.74 -20.10
N LYS A 40 8.90 18.69 -20.90
CA LYS A 40 8.51 18.91 -22.32
C LYS A 40 8.98 17.81 -23.30
N ASP A 41 9.16 16.56 -22.88
CA ASP A 41 9.79 15.52 -23.67
C ASP A 41 8.79 14.50 -24.25
N VAL A 42 9.08 13.97 -25.44
CA VAL A 42 8.29 13.02 -26.23
C VAL A 42 7.90 11.73 -25.46
N ARG A 43 8.61 11.43 -24.38
CA ARG A 43 8.31 10.32 -23.45
C ARG A 43 7.00 10.50 -22.66
N GLN A 44 6.37 11.66 -22.69
CA GLN A 44 5.10 11.95 -21.98
C GLN A 44 3.92 11.11 -22.49
N GLN A 45 3.87 10.80 -23.79
CA GLN A 45 2.78 9.99 -24.37
C GLN A 45 2.76 8.55 -23.84
N HIS A 46 3.93 7.99 -23.49
CA HIS A 46 4.01 6.66 -22.89
C HIS A 46 3.47 6.62 -21.45
N ARG A 47 3.55 7.73 -20.73
CA ARG A 47 3.11 7.84 -19.33
C ARG A 47 1.59 7.92 -19.20
N ALA A 48 0.97 8.77 -20.00
CA ALA A 48 -0.50 8.84 -20.08
C ALA A 48 -1.12 7.48 -20.46
N ARG A 49 -0.45 6.71 -21.32
CA ARG A 49 -0.88 5.35 -21.68
C ARG A 49 -0.74 4.35 -20.52
N ALA A 50 0.26 4.49 -19.66
CA ALA A 50 0.42 3.61 -18.49
C ALA A 50 -0.71 3.83 -17.49
N THR A 51 -1.05 5.08 -17.17
CA THR A 51 -2.19 5.43 -16.31
C THR A 51 -3.51 4.93 -16.92
N GLY A 52 -3.74 5.15 -18.22
CA GLY A 52 -4.93 4.68 -18.90
C GLY A 52 -5.09 3.15 -18.91
N LYS A 53 -4.00 2.38 -18.79
CA LYS A 53 -4.08 0.92 -18.64
C LYS A 53 -4.60 0.49 -17.28
N VAL A 54 -4.29 1.24 -16.23
CA VAL A 54 -4.78 0.98 -14.86
C VAL A 54 -6.24 1.45 -14.72
N GLU A 55 -6.59 2.56 -15.34
CA GLU A 55 -7.95 3.14 -15.27
C GLU A 55 -9.00 2.32 -16.03
N ARG A 56 -8.60 1.64 -17.11
CA ARG A 56 -9.52 0.84 -17.93
C ARG A 56 -10.28 -0.25 -17.17
N PRO A 57 -9.64 -1.09 -16.35
CA PRO A 57 -10.35 -2.08 -15.55
C PRO A 57 -11.41 -1.46 -14.63
N PHE A 58 -11.08 -0.31 -13.99
CA PHE A 58 -12.06 0.41 -13.18
C PHE A 58 -13.25 0.90 -13.97
N ARG A 59 -13.02 1.39 -15.21
CA ARG A 59 -14.12 1.75 -16.10
C ARG A 59 -14.96 0.54 -16.47
N THR A 60 -14.36 -0.60 -16.78
CA THR A 60 -15.10 -1.83 -17.10
C THR A 60 -15.96 -2.27 -15.92
N VAL A 61 -15.42 -2.24 -14.69
CA VAL A 61 -16.19 -2.54 -13.48
C VAL A 61 -17.38 -1.59 -13.37
N LYS A 62 -17.15 -0.29 -13.52
CA LYS A 62 -18.20 0.73 -13.41
C LYS A 62 -19.28 0.58 -14.49
N GLU A 63 -18.89 0.41 -15.74
CA GLU A 63 -19.83 0.38 -16.88
C GLU A 63 -20.58 -0.95 -16.98
N VAL A 64 -19.98 -2.06 -16.58
CA VAL A 64 -20.59 -3.39 -16.73
C VAL A 64 -21.17 -3.90 -15.42
N HIS A 65 -20.38 -3.92 -14.35
CA HIS A 65 -20.78 -4.50 -13.08
C HIS A 65 -21.74 -3.58 -12.31
N GLU A 66 -21.39 -2.31 -12.12
CA GLU A 66 -22.22 -1.38 -11.34
C GLU A 66 -23.54 -1.07 -12.05
N THR A 67 -23.60 -1.17 -13.38
CA THR A 67 -24.85 -1.02 -14.14
C THR A 67 -25.90 -2.04 -13.72
N LEU A 68 -25.49 -3.24 -13.30
CA LEU A 68 -26.41 -4.26 -12.80
C LEU A 68 -27.18 -3.82 -11.55
N TYR A 69 -26.61 -2.92 -10.75
CA TYR A 69 -27.25 -2.41 -9.53
C TYR A 69 -28.50 -1.55 -9.81
N HIS A 70 -28.67 -1.07 -11.04
CA HIS A 70 -29.89 -0.41 -11.46
C HIS A 70 -31.07 -1.40 -11.62
N PHE A 71 -30.77 -2.67 -11.89
CA PHE A 71 -31.76 -3.71 -12.07
C PHE A 71 -32.00 -4.51 -10.79
N GLN A 72 -30.92 -4.78 -10.07
CA GLN A 72 -30.96 -5.50 -8.81
C GLN A 72 -29.95 -4.88 -7.86
N LYS A 73 -30.42 -4.33 -6.75
CA LYS A 73 -29.53 -3.75 -5.72
C LYS A 73 -29.07 -4.85 -4.77
N PRO A 74 -27.79 -4.86 -4.38
CA PRO A 74 -27.33 -5.74 -3.30
C PRO A 74 -28.00 -5.35 -2.00
N GLN A 75 -28.28 -6.33 -1.15
CA GLN A 75 -28.94 -6.12 0.14
C GLN A 75 -28.01 -5.45 1.15
N ASP A 76 -26.73 -5.79 1.08
CA ASP A 76 -25.67 -5.27 1.95
C ASP A 76 -24.31 -5.24 1.23
N GLU A 77 -23.30 -4.78 1.95
CA GLU A 77 -21.93 -4.69 1.46
C GLU A 77 -21.32 -6.08 1.17
N ALA A 78 -21.66 -7.09 1.95
CA ALA A 78 -21.13 -8.44 1.75
C ALA A 78 -21.62 -9.04 0.43
N GLU A 79 -22.90 -8.86 0.11
CA GLU A 79 -23.48 -9.29 -1.17
C GLU A 79 -22.87 -8.50 -2.33
N ALA A 80 -22.70 -7.17 -2.20
CA ALA A 80 -22.06 -6.35 -3.21
C ALA A 80 -20.62 -6.82 -3.51
N ASN A 81 -19.86 -7.11 -2.47
CA ASN A 81 -18.50 -7.62 -2.60
C ASN A 81 -18.45 -9.03 -3.22
N ALA A 82 -19.40 -9.90 -2.88
CA ALA A 82 -19.51 -11.22 -3.49
C ALA A 82 -19.80 -11.13 -5.00
N TRP A 83 -20.69 -10.23 -5.40
CA TRP A 83 -20.99 -10.01 -6.82
C TRP A 83 -19.79 -9.43 -7.58
N LEU A 84 -19.10 -8.45 -7.00
CA LEU A 84 -17.87 -7.89 -7.57
C LEU A 84 -16.80 -8.97 -7.73
N HIS A 85 -16.60 -9.78 -6.72
CA HIS A 85 -15.62 -10.88 -6.75
C HIS A 85 -15.93 -11.87 -7.87
N ASN A 86 -17.17 -12.32 -7.99
CA ASN A 86 -17.62 -13.21 -9.06
C ASN A 86 -17.45 -12.57 -10.46
N PHE A 87 -17.77 -11.29 -10.57
CA PHE A 87 -17.55 -10.55 -11.81
C PHE A 87 -16.06 -10.53 -12.19
N LEU A 88 -15.18 -10.21 -11.27
CA LEU A 88 -13.72 -10.15 -11.49
C LEU A 88 -13.13 -11.51 -11.87
N ILE A 89 -13.58 -12.60 -11.24
CA ILE A 89 -13.17 -13.96 -11.61
C ILE A 89 -13.55 -14.24 -13.06
N ARG A 90 -14.79 -13.97 -13.44
CA ARG A 90 -15.27 -14.21 -14.80
C ARG A 90 -14.56 -13.33 -15.83
N ASP A 91 -14.42 -12.02 -15.57
CA ASP A 91 -13.74 -11.08 -16.48
C ASP A 91 -12.27 -11.44 -16.69
N ASN A 92 -11.59 -11.92 -15.64
CA ASN A 92 -10.20 -12.36 -15.75
C ASN A 92 -10.05 -13.72 -16.47
N ALA A 93 -11.08 -14.57 -16.46
CA ALA A 93 -11.08 -15.86 -17.13
C ALA A 93 -11.50 -15.75 -18.63
N MET A 94 -12.10 -14.63 -19.04
CA MET A 94 -12.46 -14.40 -20.45
C MET A 94 -11.23 -14.02 -21.28
N ASP A 95 -11.24 -14.42 -22.54
CA ASP A 95 -10.19 -14.05 -23.49
C ASP A 95 -10.07 -12.53 -23.59
N HIS A 96 -8.83 -12.05 -23.57
CA HIS A 96 -8.59 -10.64 -23.75
C HIS A 96 -8.79 -10.24 -25.21
N ARG A 97 -9.53 -9.17 -25.46
CA ARG A 97 -9.88 -8.67 -26.80
C ARG A 97 -8.70 -8.46 -27.77
N SER A 98 -7.47 -8.38 -27.26
CA SER A 98 -6.25 -8.21 -28.05
C SER A 98 -5.45 -9.51 -28.22
N GLY A 99 -5.99 -10.65 -27.80
CA GLY A 99 -5.30 -11.94 -27.86
C GLY A 99 -6.26 -13.11 -27.71
N THR A 100 -5.73 -14.32 -27.78
CA THR A 100 -6.44 -15.59 -27.64
C THR A 100 -6.32 -16.20 -26.24
N GLN A 101 -5.85 -15.40 -25.28
CA GLN A 101 -5.61 -15.84 -23.91
C GLN A 101 -6.36 -14.97 -22.91
N SER A 102 -6.84 -15.59 -21.86
CA SER A 102 -7.38 -14.89 -20.70
C SER A 102 -6.26 -14.19 -19.91
N ARG A 103 -6.63 -13.21 -19.07
CA ARG A 103 -5.66 -12.54 -18.17
C ARG A 103 -5.03 -13.51 -17.18
N ILE A 104 -5.79 -14.51 -16.72
CA ILE A 104 -5.30 -15.54 -15.80
C ILE A 104 -4.25 -16.40 -16.47
N GLU A 105 -4.51 -16.90 -17.70
CA GLU A 105 -3.55 -17.71 -18.45
C GLU A 105 -2.28 -16.93 -18.74
N TYR A 106 -2.40 -15.70 -19.22
CA TYR A 106 -1.25 -14.85 -19.47
C TYR A 106 -0.42 -14.63 -18.20
N TRP A 107 -1.07 -14.38 -17.07
CA TRP A 107 -0.41 -14.18 -15.78
C TRP A 107 0.33 -15.45 -15.31
N LEU A 108 -0.32 -16.61 -15.39
CA LEU A 108 0.27 -17.89 -15.02
C LEU A 108 1.52 -18.24 -15.86
N GLN A 109 1.48 -17.95 -17.16
CA GLN A 109 2.61 -18.19 -18.07
C GLN A 109 3.80 -17.27 -17.81
N HIS A 110 3.56 -16.08 -17.25
CA HIS A 110 4.60 -15.08 -16.99
C HIS A 110 5.00 -14.99 -15.51
N LEU A 111 4.62 -15.96 -14.70
CA LEU A 111 5.12 -16.06 -13.33
C LEU A 111 6.65 -16.27 -13.34
N PRO A 112 7.37 -15.60 -12.41
CA PRO A 112 8.80 -15.83 -12.27
C PRO A 112 9.12 -17.30 -12.01
N GLY A 113 10.14 -17.86 -12.68
CA GLY A 113 10.55 -19.26 -12.52
C GLY A 113 11.01 -19.60 -11.10
N GLU A 114 11.53 -18.61 -10.36
CA GLU A 114 11.89 -18.72 -8.95
C GLU A 114 10.67 -18.73 -8.00
N GLY A 115 9.47 -18.60 -8.55
CA GLY A 115 8.24 -18.56 -7.79
C GLY A 115 7.83 -17.15 -7.34
N ILE A 116 6.79 -17.10 -6.53
CA ILE A 116 6.21 -15.85 -6.04
C ILE A 116 6.89 -15.46 -4.72
N ARG A 117 7.35 -14.22 -4.60
CA ARG A 117 7.90 -13.70 -3.35
C ARG A 117 6.84 -13.69 -2.26
N VAL A 118 7.17 -14.28 -1.12
CA VAL A 118 6.26 -14.35 0.01
C VAL A 118 6.28 -13.05 0.78
N VAL A 119 5.10 -12.55 1.17
CA VAL A 119 4.97 -11.41 2.08
C VAL A 119 5.47 -11.83 3.46
N CYS A 120 6.17 -10.93 4.17
CA CYS A 120 6.55 -11.19 5.55
C CYS A 120 5.28 -11.40 6.41
N ASN A 121 5.43 -12.08 7.55
CA ASN A 121 4.33 -12.23 8.49
C ASN A 121 3.91 -10.86 9.06
N TRP A 122 2.72 -10.80 9.64
CA TRP A 122 2.15 -9.56 10.16
C TRP A 122 2.98 -8.95 11.28
N GLU A 123 3.50 -9.74 12.19
CA GLU A 123 4.34 -9.29 13.29
C GLU A 123 5.58 -8.56 12.78
N ARG A 124 6.30 -9.17 11.82
CA ARG A 124 7.44 -8.53 11.19
C ARG A 124 7.05 -7.25 10.44
N PHE A 125 5.90 -7.25 9.78
CA PHE A 125 5.40 -6.04 9.10
C PHE A 125 5.22 -4.89 10.10
N CYS A 126 4.60 -5.13 11.24
CA CYS A 126 4.38 -4.13 12.29
C CYS A 126 5.70 -3.57 12.85
N THR A 127 6.81 -4.32 12.84
CA THR A 127 8.09 -3.80 13.36
C THR A 127 8.65 -2.62 12.57
N PHE A 128 8.33 -2.49 11.30
CA PHE A 128 8.81 -1.39 10.44
C PHE A 128 7.70 -0.49 9.88
N ALA A 129 6.43 -0.89 9.99
CA ALA A 129 5.27 -0.08 9.62
C ALA A 129 4.93 0.89 10.76
N ARG A 130 5.85 1.84 11.02
CA ARG A 130 5.76 2.79 12.14
C ARG A 130 5.96 4.20 11.66
N GLU A 131 5.34 5.15 12.32
CA GLU A 131 5.48 6.57 12.03
C GLU A 131 6.44 7.22 13.04
N PRO A 132 7.47 7.95 12.57
CA PRO A 132 8.36 8.67 13.46
C PRO A 132 7.77 10.02 13.84
N GLU A 133 7.81 10.36 15.09
CA GLU A 133 7.44 11.67 15.60
C GLU A 133 8.45 12.18 16.63
N ARG A 134 8.96 13.40 16.42
CA ARG A 134 9.88 14.02 17.39
C ARG A 134 9.09 14.65 18.51
N ARG A 135 9.46 14.33 19.73
CA ARG A 135 8.85 14.87 20.94
C ARG A 135 9.92 15.16 21.99
N LYS A 136 9.63 16.15 22.83
CA LYS A 136 10.37 16.39 24.06
C LYS A 136 9.70 15.64 25.19
N VAL A 137 10.48 14.89 25.94
CA VAL A 137 10.01 14.18 27.13
C VAL A 137 9.75 15.18 28.25
N GLY A 138 8.61 15.06 28.91
CA GLY A 138 8.29 15.88 30.06
C GLY A 138 9.24 15.61 31.24
N VAL A 139 9.30 16.54 32.19
CA VAL A 139 10.07 16.35 33.43
C VAL A 139 9.53 15.20 34.29
N ASP A 140 8.31 14.78 34.02
CA ASP A 140 7.63 13.64 34.63
C ASP A 140 7.89 12.32 33.87
N ALA A 141 8.90 12.29 33.00
CA ALA A 141 9.22 11.16 32.12
C ALA A 141 8.01 10.68 31.28
N ARG A 142 7.19 11.61 30.78
CA ARG A 142 6.04 11.28 29.97
C ARG A 142 6.09 12.00 28.61
N VAL A 143 5.56 11.31 27.59
CA VAL A 143 5.33 11.87 26.26
C VAL A 143 3.85 11.72 25.89
N SER A 144 3.34 12.60 25.05
CA SER A 144 1.96 12.52 24.56
C SER A 144 1.95 12.39 23.05
N ILE A 145 1.19 11.40 22.54
CA ILE A 145 0.88 11.22 21.12
C ILE A 145 -0.64 11.12 21.00
N GLU A 146 -1.23 11.92 20.14
CA GLU A 146 -2.68 11.94 19.87
C GLU A 146 -3.55 12.01 21.16
N GLY A 147 -3.06 12.71 22.18
CA GLY A 147 -3.76 12.85 23.45
C GLY A 147 -3.55 11.71 24.43
N ILE A 148 -2.88 10.64 24.04
CA ILE A 148 -2.51 9.53 24.92
C ILE A 148 -1.14 9.81 25.53
N ARG A 149 -1.02 9.63 26.87
CA ARG A 149 0.23 9.79 27.59
C ARG A 149 0.90 8.44 27.79
N TYR A 150 2.17 8.38 27.45
CA TYR A 150 3.04 7.21 27.63
C TYR A 150 4.12 7.54 28.64
N GLU A 151 4.40 6.63 29.55
CA GLU A 151 5.56 6.69 30.42
C GLU A 151 6.78 6.15 29.66
N VAL A 152 7.88 6.88 29.73
CA VAL A 152 9.15 6.50 29.10
C VAL A 152 10.22 6.38 30.15
N ASP A 153 11.43 5.94 29.79
CA ASP A 153 12.54 5.81 30.72
C ASP A 153 12.81 7.15 31.42
N PRO A 154 12.89 7.20 32.78
CA PRO A 154 13.15 8.42 33.51
C PRO A 154 14.43 9.14 33.09
N ASP A 155 15.45 8.42 32.61
CA ASP A 155 16.70 8.99 32.13
C ASP A 155 16.53 9.88 30.88
N LEU A 156 15.39 9.77 30.23
CA LEU A 156 15.04 10.59 29.05
C LEU A 156 14.31 11.89 29.43
N ALA A 157 14.05 12.16 30.70
CA ALA A 157 13.32 13.35 31.12
C ALA A 157 14.01 14.64 30.66
N GLY A 158 13.26 15.47 29.90
CA GLY A 158 13.79 16.72 29.33
C GLY A 158 14.51 16.58 27.99
N GLU A 159 14.80 15.36 27.54
CA GLU A 159 15.49 15.09 26.29
C GLU A 159 14.52 15.13 25.07
N GLU A 160 15.09 15.38 23.89
CA GLU A 160 14.37 15.20 22.62
C GLU A 160 14.56 13.78 22.11
N VAL A 161 13.44 13.12 21.85
CA VAL A 161 13.42 11.73 21.42
C VAL A 161 12.64 11.59 20.11
N VAL A 162 12.89 10.52 19.37
CA VAL A 162 12.06 10.08 18.26
C VAL A 162 11.17 8.94 18.75
N LEU A 163 9.88 9.18 18.68
CA LEU A 163 8.87 8.18 18.98
C LEU A 163 8.51 7.44 17.71
N TRP A 164 8.53 6.12 17.75
CA TRP A 164 8.12 5.25 16.65
C TRP A 164 6.82 4.54 17.03
N TRP A 165 5.69 5.10 16.68
CA TRP A 165 4.40 4.50 16.99
C TRP A 165 3.89 3.61 15.85
N GLY A 166 3.26 2.49 16.21
CA GLY A 166 2.76 1.51 15.27
C GLY A 166 1.54 2.02 14.51
N LEU A 167 1.53 1.85 13.18
CA LEU A 167 0.36 2.16 12.36
C LEU A 167 -0.78 1.14 12.55
N PHE A 168 -0.46 -0.05 13.00
CA PHE A 168 -1.37 -1.18 13.06
C PHE A 168 -1.35 -1.93 14.41
N ASP A 169 -0.52 -1.50 15.33
CA ASP A 169 -0.43 -2.01 16.70
C ASP A 169 -0.38 -0.83 17.69
N GLN A 170 -0.44 -1.10 18.97
CA GLN A 170 -0.37 -0.09 20.02
C GLN A 170 1.04 0.03 20.66
N GLU A 171 2.04 -0.58 20.04
CA GLU A 171 3.40 -0.50 20.55
C GLU A 171 4.07 0.82 20.18
N LEU A 172 4.80 1.37 21.13
CA LEU A 172 5.58 2.57 20.98
C LEU A 172 7.04 2.25 21.29
N PHE A 173 7.95 2.62 20.39
CA PHE A 173 9.38 2.60 20.65
C PHE A 173 9.91 4.02 20.78
N VAL A 174 10.82 4.21 21.71
CA VAL A 174 11.50 5.47 21.91
C VAL A 174 12.95 5.33 21.45
N GLU A 175 13.39 6.22 20.59
CA GLU A 175 14.78 6.27 20.11
C GLU A 175 15.43 7.57 20.58
N HIS A 176 16.58 7.44 21.26
CA HIS A 176 17.39 8.56 21.68
C HIS A 176 18.86 8.24 21.39
N GLY A 177 19.49 9.05 20.53
CA GLY A 177 20.82 8.74 20.01
C GLY A 177 20.82 7.41 19.24
N ASP A 178 21.73 6.50 19.62
CA ASP A 178 21.85 5.17 19.01
C ASP A 178 21.09 4.07 19.80
N LYS A 179 20.32 4.44 20.81
CA LYS A 179 19.59 3.50 21.66
C LYS A 179 18.10 3.53 21.37
N ARG A 180 17.52 2.36 21.44
CA ARG A 180 16.07 2.14 21.35
C ARG A 180 15.57 1.56 22.67
N TYR A 181 14.50 2.17 23.19
CA TYR A 181 13.87 1.83 24.45
C TYR A 181 12.47 1.27 24.22
#